data_a8ecbaff72473dbac2e30b4644584d90
#
_entry.id   a8ecbaff72473dbac2e30b4644584d90
#
_cell.length_a   1.000
_cell.length_b   1.000
_cell.length_c   1.000
_cell.angle_alpha   90.00
_cell.angle_beta   90.00
_cell.angle_gamma   90.00
#
_symmetry.space_group_name_H-M   'P 1'
#
loop_
_entity.id
_entity.type
_entity.pdbx_description
1 polymer ?
#
loop_
_entity_poly.entity_id
_entity_poly.type
_entity_poly.pdbx_seq_one_letter_code
_entity_poly.pdbx_strand_id
1 'polypeptide(L)'
;MVKLSLAVVALIAALLAGRTSYFDMATTSDYDQLSRRDGLALIEEDAAAPDWGDLLAQNEDTVGWLHVGGVDIDVPVVAPTGAPRQNWYLDHDFWGHPSLLGCPYLDHRSSVTGRHVMIYGHNQPASHAMFSPIHAAHQSDVFSTVGDATLYVPHEDATTFHPLMALRVHETYEPIQVFSLRAPEDVGALLESLRADASVVTEDALQRGACATRVLTLVTCSTGNANTSQRTLLVFCADV
;
A
#
# COMPACT_ATOMS: atom_id res chain seq x y z
N MET A 1 38.83 26.77 15.97
CA MET A 1 38.03 26.73 14.74
C MET A 1 37.22 25.44 14.57
N VAL A 2 37.76 24.25 14.84
CA VAL A 2 37.06 22.96 14.67
C VAL A 2 35.75 22.83 15.53
N LYS A 3 35.77 23.33 16.77
CA LYS A 3 34.61 23.23 17.68
C LYS A 3 33.40 24.08 17.22
N LEU A 4 33.66 25.22 16.58
CA LEU A 4 32.60 26.10 16.06
C LEU A 4 31.92 25.47 14.84
N SER A 5 32.70 24.80 13.98
CA SER A 5 32.15 24.11 12.80
C SER A 5 31.26 22.92 13.16
N LEU A 6 31.63 22.14 14.19
CA LEU A 6 30.80 21.02 14.67
C LEU A 6 29.45 21.47 15.25
N ALA A 7 29.43 22.57 16.02
CA ALA A 7 28.21 23.14 16.55
C ALA A 7 27.29 23.66 15.43
N VAL A 8 27.84 24.30 14.41
CA VAL A 8 27.08 24.76 13.23
C VAL A 8 26.51 23.58 12.44
N VAL A 9 27.30 22.52 12.22
CA VAL A 9 26.83 21.32 11.53
C VAL A 9 25.71 20.62 12.33
N ALA A 10 25.87 20.52 13.65
CA ALA A 10 24.83 19.95 14.52
C ALA A 10 23.53 20.77 14.50
N LEU A 11 23.65 22.10 14.49
CA LEU A 11 22.47 23.00 14.40
C LEU A 11 21.76 22.85 13.05
N ILE A 12 22.51 22.82 11.94
CA ILE A 12 21.96 22.61 10.61
C ILE A 12 21.28 21.24 10.52
N ALA A 13 21.90 20.18 11.04
CA ALA A 13 21.33 18.84 11.06
C ALA A 13 20.01 18.80 11.88
N ALA A 14 19.97 19.47 13.05
CA ALA A 14 18.77 19.58 13.88
C ALA A 14 17.65 20.36 13.18
N LEU A 15 17.99 21.46 12.48
CA LEU A 15 17.02 22.23 11.71
C LEU A 15 16.48 21.44 10.50
N LEU A 16 17.33 20.70 9.81
CA LEU A 16 16.90 19.84 8.71
C LEU A 16 16.02 18.69 9.22
N ALA A 17 16.39 18.04 10.32
CA ALA A 17 15.58 16.98 10.93
C ALA A 17 14.23 17.51 11.45
N GLY A 18 14.23 18.69 12.08
CA GLY A 18 12.99 19.34 12.51
C GLY A 18 12.08 19.72 11.33
N ARG A 19 12.68 20.16 10.23
CA ARG A 19 11.94 20.50 9.01
C ARG A 19 11.30 19.24 8.38
N THR A 20 12.05 18.14 8.24
CA THR A 20 11.50 16.89 7.70
C THR A 20 10.37 16.36 8.58
N SER A 21 10.55 16.32 9.90
CA SER A 21 9.49 15.88 10.82
C SER A 21 8.23 16.76 10.75
N TYR A 22 8.38 18.08 10.57
CA TYR A 22 7.24 18.99 10.40
C TYR A 22 6.50 18.72 9.09
N PHE A 23 7.23 18.53 7.98
CA PHE A 23 6.61 18.22 6.70
C PHE A 23 5.90 16.85 6.73
N ASP A 24 6.49 15.83 7.34
CA ASP A 24 5.85 14.51 7.45
C ASP A 24 4.56 14.58 8.29
N MET A 25 4.55 15.35 9.39
CA MET A 25 3.34 15.57 10.19
C MET A 25 2.26 16.33 9.40
N ALA A 26 2.64 17.36 8.63
CA ALA A 26 1.71 18.11 7.79
C ALA A 26 1.13 17.18 6.70
N THR A 27 1.96 16.44 5.99
CA THR A 27 1.51 15.49 4.96
C THR A 27 0.61 14.40 5.54
N THR A 28 0.91 13.86 6.73
CA THR A 28 0.00 12.91 7.40
C THR A 28 -1.37 13.53 7.67
N SER A 29 -1.39 14.78 8.18
CA SER A 29 -2.64 15.50 8.41
C SER A 29 -3.42 15.76 7.10
N ASP A 30 -2.71 16.03 6.00
CA ASP A 30 -3.33 16.24 4.70
C ASP A 30 -3.97 14.95 4.16
N TYR A 31 -3.32 13.79 4.33
CA TYR A 31 -3.90 12.48 4.03
C TYR A 31 -5.12 12.16 4.90
N ASP A 32 -5.06 12.45 6.20
CA ASP A 32 -6.20 12.29 7.10
C ASP A 32 -7.40 13.18 6.69
N GLN A 33 -7.12 14.39 6.21
CA GLN A 33 -8.17 15.28 5.69
C GLN A 33 -8.72 14.78 4.36
N LEU A 34 -7.87 14.28 3.46
CA LEU A 34 -8.27 13.69 2.20
C LEU A 34 -9.18 12.48 2.44
N SER A 35 -8.79 11.58 3.34
CA SER A 35 -9.60 10.41 3.71
C SER A 35 -10.96 10.81 4.28
N ARG A 36 -11.03 11.83 5.13
CA ARG A 36 -12.30 12.30 5.71
C ARG A 36 -13.20 13.02 4.72
N ARG A 37 -12.64 13.71 3.73
CA ARG A 37 -13.37 14.51 2.75
C ARG A 37 -13.79 13.71 1.54
N ASP A 38 -12.86 12.97 0.96
CA ASP A 38 -12.97 12.33 -0.35
C ASP A 38 -12.89 10.80 -0.26
N GLY A 39 -12.40 10.28 0.88
CA GLY A 39 -12.40 8.87 1.21
C GLY A 39 -13.75 8.40 1.74
N LEU A 40 -13.77 7.16 2.17
CA LEU A 40 -14.94 6.58 2.81
C LEU A 40 -15.06 7.17 4.21
N ALA A 41 -15.84 8.23 4.39
CA ALA A 41 -16.23 8.69 5.72
C ALA A 41 -16.91 7.53 6.43
N LEU A 42 -16.09 6.81 7.18
CA LEU A 42 -16.38 5.54 7.80
C LEU A 42 -17.65 5.57 8.61
N ILE A 43 -18.38 4.46 8.51
CA ILE A 43 -19.37 3.95 9.44
C ILE A 43 -20.80 4.40 9.12
N GLU A 44 -21.35 3.79 8.07
CA GLU A 44 -22.73 3.28 8.07
C GLU A 44 -22.88 2.43 6.80
N GLU A 45 -23.85 1.53 6.74
CA GLU A 45 -24.11 0.54 5.68
C GLU A 45 -24.22 1.07 4.23
N ASP A 46 -23.98 2.37 4.01
CA ASP A 46 -23.91 3.06 2.72
C ASP A 46 -22.62 3.89 2.63
N ALA A 47 -21.44 3.24 2.68
CA ALA A 47 -20.18 3.93 2.43
C ALA A 47 -20.20 4.56 1.03
N ALA A 48 -20.27 5.89 0.97
CA ALA A 48 -20.26 6.61 -0.29
C ALA A 48 -18.94 6.31 -1.04
N ALA A 49 -19.01 6.08 -2.34
CA ALA A 49 -17.80 5.96 -3.16
C ALA A 49 -16.97 7.27 -3.07
N PRO A 50 -15.63 7.18 -3.26
CA PRO A 50 -14.78 8.36 -3.30
C PRO A 50 -15.24 9.40 -4.32
N ASP A 51 -15.04 10.69 -4.03
CA ASP A 51 -15.28 11.76 -5.01
C ASP A 51 -14.20 11.75 -6.09
N TRP A 52 -14.42 10.96 -7.14
CA TRP A 52 -13.50 10.83 -8.26
C TRP A 52 -13.25 12.14 -8.99
N GLY A 53 -14.24 13.05 -9.03
CA GLY A 53 -14.09 14.35 -9.68
C GLY A 53 -13.05 15.20 -8.98
N ASP A 54 -13.10 15.24 -7.65
CA ASP A 54 -12.17 16.01 -6.84
C ASP A 54 -10.79 15.34 -6.78
N LEU A 55 -10.72 14.02 -6.59
CA LEU A 55 -9.46 13.27 -6.55
C LEU A 55 -8.66 13.41 -7.86
N LEU A 56 -9.32 13.23 -9.01
CA LEU A 56 -8.68 13.34 -10.33
C LEU A 56 -8.29 14.80 -10.65
N ALA A 57 -9.03 15.79 -10.13
CA ALA A 57 -8.66 17.19 -10.29
C ALA A 57 -7.41 17.54 -9.46
N GLN A 58 -7.20 16.89 -8.32
CA GLN A 58 -6.00 17.05 -7.49
C GLN A 58 -4.79 16.29 -8.04
N ASN A 59 -5.01 15.07 -8.55
CA ASN A 59 -3.96 14.23 -9.14
C ASN A 59 -4.52 13.32 -10.24
N GLU A 60 -4.16 13.60 -11.49
CA GLU A 60 -4.58 12.83 -12.66
C GLU A 60 -4.04 11.38 -12.69
N ASP A 61 -2.98 11.09 -11.93
CA ASP A 61 -2.44 9.75 -11.76
C ASP A 61 -3.27 8.87 -10.81
N THR A 62 -4.39 9.38 -10.25
CA THR A 62 -5.28 8.61 -9.36
C THR A 62 -5.95 7.48 -10.14
N VAL A 63 -5.72 6.24 -9.71
CA VAL A 63 -6.32 5.05 -10.34
C VAL A 63 -7.26 4.29 -9.41
N GLY A 64 -7.29 4.60 -8.12
CA GLY A 64 -8.15 3.95 -7.16
C GLY A 64 -8.06 4.54 -5.77
N TRP A 65 -8.89 3.99 -4.89
CA TRP A 65 -8.87 4.22 -3.45
C TRP A 65 -8.85 2.87 -2.74
N LEU A 66 -7.95 2.69 -1.79
CA LEU A 66 -7.79 1.46 -1.02
C LEU A 66 -8.21 1.68 0.42
N HIS A 67 -9.20 0.91 0.87
CA HIS A 67 -9.55 0.77 2.28
C HIS A 67 -9.24 -0.64 2.76
N VAL A 68 -8.63 -0.79 3.95
CA VAL A 68 -8.39 -2.09 4.57
C VAL A 68 -8.98 -2.08 5.98
N GLY A 69 -10.00 -2.90 6.18
CA GLY A 69 -10.68 -3.04 7.48
C GLY A 69 -9.76 -3.59 8.56
N GLY A 70 -10.02 -3.23 9.81
CA GLY A 70 -9.26 -3.72 10.98
C GLY A 70 -7.89 -3.09 11.16
N VAL A 71 -7.39 -2.34 10.19
CA VAL A 71 -6.15 -1.56 10.23
C VAL A 71 -6.40 -0.15 9.66
N ASP A 72 -5.55 0.79 10.04
CA ASP A 72 -5.70 2.19 9.63
C ASP A 72 -5.06 2.41 8.24
N ILE A 73 -5.75 1.90 7.20
CA ILE A 73 -5.40 2.13 5.78
C ILE A 73 -6.64 2.56 5.04
N ASP A 74 -6.69 3.85 4.66
CA ASP A 74 -7.74 4.47 3.87
C ASP A 74 -7.11 5.57 3.00
N VAL A 75 -6.63 5.20 1.81
CA VAL A 75 -5.65 5.97 1.05
C VAL A 75 -5.90 5.94 -0.45
N PRO A 76 -5.56 7.01 -1.18
CA PRO A 76 -5.54 6.99 -2.63
C PRO A 76 -4.46 6.03 -3.16
N VAL A 77 -4.73 5.47 -4.32
CA VAL A 77 -3.77 4.67 -5.09
C VAL A 77 -3.50 5.39 -6.41
N VAL A 78 -2.22 5.59 -6.70
CA VAL A 78 -1.78 6.28 -7.91
C VAL A 78 -1.02 5.35 -8.86
N ALA A 79 -1.06 5.65 -10.17
CA ALA A 79 -0.23 5.01 -11.17
C ALA A 79 0.44 6.09 -12.02
N PRO A 80 1.75 6.30 -11.89
CA PRO A 80 2.42 7.40 -12.58
C PRO A 80 2.46 7.16 -14.08
N THR A 81 1.64 7.89 -14.84
CA THR A 81 1.53 7.78 -16.29
C THR A 81 2.49 8.72 -17.02
N GLY A 82 2.77 9.88 -16.45
CA GLY A 82 3.67 10.89 -17.01
C GLY A 82 4.96 11.11 -16.23
N ALA A 83 5.16 10.37 -15.15
CA ALA A 83 6.31 10.56 -14.28
C ALA A 83 7.62 10.07 -14.93
N PRO A 84 8.76 10.74 -14.71
CA PRO A 84 10.04 10.39 -15.33
C PRO A 84 10.61 9.05 -14.84
N ARG A 85 10.03 8.41 -13.82
CA ARG A 85 10.46 7.14 -13.24
C ARG A 85 9.30 6.38 -12.61
N GLN A 86 9.37 5.05 -12.68
CA GLN A 86 8.35 4.13 -12.17
C GLN A 86 8.06 4.30 -10.66
N ASN A 87 9.08 4.71 -9.88
CA ASN A 87 9.00 4.84 -8.43
C ASN A 87 8.82 6.30 -7.99
N TRP A 88 8.19 7.14 -8.81
CA TRP A 88 8.00 8.57 -8.51
C TRP A 88 7.37 8.79 -7.14
N TYR A 89 6.33 8.04 -6.83
CA TYR A 89 5.58 8.16 -5.58
C TYR A 89 6.25 7.51 -4.36
N LEU A 90 7.45 6.95 -4.48
CA LEU A 90 8.24 6.58 -3.31
C LEU A 90 8.76 7.79 -2.52
N ASP A 91 9.01 8.91 -3.18
CA ASP A 91 9.56 10.13 -2.58
C ASP A 91 8.72 11.37 -2.88
N HIS A 92 7.46 11.18 -3.32
CA HIS A 92 6.47 12.24 -3.56
C HIS A 92 5.12 11.81 -2.99
N ASP A 93 4.44 12.78 -2.36
CA ASP A 93 3.08 12.59 -1.86
C ASP A 93 2.04 12.57 -2.99
N PHE A 94 0.75 12.44 -2.61
CA PHE A 94 -0.38 12.44 -3.54
C PHE A 94 -0.42 13.70 -4.41
N TRP A 95 -0.01 14.85 -3.90
CA TRP A 95 -0.01 16.12 -4.62
C TRP A 95 1.27 16.39 -5.41
N GLY A 96 2.20 15.42 -5.45
CA GLY A 96 3.47 15.53 -6.17
C GLY A 96 4.55 16.33 -5.45
N HIS A 97 4.37 16.63 -4.16
CA HIS A 97 5.42 17.28 -3.37
C HIS A 97 6.43 16.25 -2.85
N PRO A 98 7.71 16.60 -2.72
CA PRO A 98 8.69 15.72 -2.09
C PRO A 98 8.25 15.34 -0.66
N SER A 99 8.13 14.05 -0.40
CA SER A 99 7.67 13.51 0.89
C SER A 99 8.31 12.17 1.21
N LEU A 100 8.68 11.95 2.47
CA LEU A 100 9.16 10.66 2.94
C LEU A 100 8.02 9.64 3.13
N LEU A 101 6.76 10.11 3.21
CA LEU A 101 5.60 9.23 3.28
C LEU A 101 5.31 8.59 1.93
N GLY A 102 5.61 9.29 0.84
CA GLY A 102 5.21 8.87 -0.49
C GLY A 102 3.70 8.82 -0.66
N CYS A 103 3.26 8.11 -1.67
CA CYS A 103 1.86 7.73 -1.89
C CYS A 103 1.80 6.26 -2.29
N PRO A 104 0.80 5.47 -1.87
CA PRO A 104 0.60 4.12 -2.36
C PRO A 104 0.42 4.11 -3.88
N TYR A 105 1.20 3.28 -4.56
CA TYR A 105 1.22 3.27 -6.02
C TYR A 105 1.15 1.86 -6.61
N LEU A 106 0.50 1.76 -7.75
CA LEU A 106 0.33 0.54 -8.52
C LEU A 106 1.66 0.12 -9.17
N ASP A 107 2.00 -1.17 -9.14
CA ASP A 107 3.09 -1.71 -9.96
C ASP A 107 2.78 -1.45 -11.44
N HIS A 108 3.76 -0.96 -12.18
CA HIS A 108 3.60 -0.59 -13.60
C HIS A 108 3.19 -1.76 -14.52
N ARG A 109 3.32 -2.99 -14.05
CA ARG A 109 2.89 -4.22 -14.76
C ARG A 109 1.48 -4.65 -14.37
N SER A 110 0.92 -4.08 -13.29
CA SER A 110 -0.44 -4.32 -12.83
C SER A 110 -1.45 -3.39 -13.53
N SER A 111 -2.71 -3.82 -13.51
CA SER A 111 -3.86 -2.97 -13.74
C SER A 111 -4.78 -3.06 -12.54
N VAL A 112 -5.41 -1.95 -12.12
CA VAL A 112 -6.38 -1.93 -11.01
C VAL A 112 -7.59 -2.83 -11.25
N THR A 113 -7.91 -3.10 -12.52
CA THR A 113 -8.96 -4.03 -12.95
C THR A 113 -8.41 -5.40 -13.34
N GLY A 114 -7.10 -5.60 -13.25
CA GLY A 114 -6.43 -6.86 -13.61
C GLY A 114 -6.66 -7.98 -12.59
N ARG A 115 -6.25 -9.20 -12.95
CA ARG A 115 -6.34 -10.37 -12.06
C ARG A 115 -5.31 -10.35 -10.94
N HIS A 116 -4.17 -9.69 -11.10
CA HIS A 116 -3.18 -9.45 -10.07
C HIS A 116 -2.93 -7.95 -9.93
N VAL A 117 -3.45 -7.38 -8.86
CA VAL A 117 -3.25 -5.99 -8.48
C VAL A 117 -2.15 -5.95 -7.42
N MET A 118 -1.03 -5.27 -7.71
CA MET A 118 0.06 -5.13 -6.75
C MET A 118 0.29 -3.66 -6.44
N ILE A 119 0.17 -3.29 -5.17
CA ILE A 119 0.29 -1.93 -4.67
C ILE A 119 1.43 -1.84 -3.67
N TYR A 120 2.32 -0.89 -3.88
CA TYR A 120 3.42 -0.58 -2.98
C TYR A 120 3.06 0.60 -2.07
N GLY A 121 3.50 0.54 -0.83
CA GLY A 121 3.39 1.64 0.13
C GLY A 121 4.51 1.59 1.16
N HIS A 122 4.90 2.75 1.67
CA HIS A 122 5.95 2.85 2.66
C HIS A 122 5.56 2.25 4.03
N ASN A 123 6.57 1.75 4.72
CA ASN A 123 6.54 1.57 6.16
C ASN A 123 7.25 2.76 6.81
N GLN A 124 6.48 3.65 7.43
CA GLN A 124 6.95 4.82 8.17
C GLN A 124 6.56 4.72 9.64
N PRO A 125 7.37 4.03 10.47
CA PRO A 125 6.99 3.69 11.85
C PRO A 125 6.69 4.91 12.73
N ALA A 126 7.30 6.07 12.43
CA ALA A 126 7.13 7.28 13.22
C ALA A 126 5.73 7.91 13.07
N SER A 127 5.12 7.81 11.88
CA SER A 127 3.80 8.37 11.58
C SER A 127 2.69 7.33 11.60
N HIS A 128 3.02 6.03 11.60
CA HIS A 128 2.07 4.92 11.41
C HIS A 128 1.24 5.04 10.11
N ALA A 129 1.64 5.88 9.18
CA ALA A 129 0.94 6.14 7.94
C ALA A 129 1.26 5.11 6.86
N MET A 130 0.52 5.20 5.75
CA MET A 130 0.65 4.35 4.56
C MET A 130 0.48 2.87 4.90
N PHE A 131 1.48 2.02 4.58
CA PHE A 131 1.42 0.59 4.86
C PHE A 131 2.17 0.19 6.15
N SER A 132 2.46 1.17 7.02
CA SER A 132 3.03 0.87 8.33
C SER A 132 2.17 -0.06 9.18
N PRO A 133 0.82 0.05 9.20
CA PRO A 133 -0.01 -0.86 9.99
C PRO A 133 0.16 -2.34 9.64
N ILE A 134 0.53 -2.64 8.40
CA ILE A 134 0.66 -4.02 7.90
C ILE A 134 2.11 -4.50 7.75
N HIS A 135 3.11 -3.71 8.17
CA HIS A 135 4.53 -4.07 7.97
C HIS A 135 4.92 -5.40 8.62
N ALA A 136 4.27 -5.75 9.73
CA ALA A 136 4.49 -6.99 10.47
C ALA A 136 3.39 -8.05 10.24
N ALA A 137 2.54 -7.90 9.20
CA ALA A 137 1.46 -8.85 8.92
C ALA A 137 1.93 -10.29 8.64
N HIS A 138 3.23 -10.51 8.41
CA HIS A 138 3.82 -11.84 8.39
C HIS A 138 3.86 -12.53 9.78
N GLN A 139 3.44 -11.85 10.85
CA GLN A 139 3.25 -12.38 12.21
C GLN A 139 1.75 -12.58 12.46
N SER A 140 1.38 -13.69 13.10
CA SER A 140 -0.02 -14.09 13.26
C SER A 140 -0.87 -13.11 14.06
N ASP A 141 -0.30 -12.45 15.06
CA ASP A 141 -0.97 -11.46 15.89
C ASP A 141 -1.38 -10.22 15.10
N VAL A 142 -0.50 -9.71 14.23
CA VAL A 142 -0.80 -8.60 13.33
C VAL A 142 -1.74 -9.05 12.21
N PHE A 143 -1.47 -10.21 11.58
CA PHE A 143 -2.32 -10.73 10.52
C PHE A 143 -3.78 -10.89 10.96
N SER A 144 -4.02 -11.34 12.18
CA SER A 144 -5.37 -11.54 12.73
C SER A 144 -6.17 -10.24 12.90
N THR A 145 -5.54 -9.07 12.88
CA THR A 145 -6.24 -7.77 12.92
C THR A 145 -6.66 -7.27 11.55
N VAL A 146 -6.11 -7.84 10.47
CA VAL A 146 -6.41 -7.43 9.11
C VAL A 146 -7.78 -7.95 8.69
N GLY A 147 -8.67 -7.03 8.35
CA GLY A 147 -9.97 -7.33 7.75
C GLY A 147 -9.94 -7.31 6.22
N ASP A 148 -11.12 -7.23 5.62
CA ASP A 148 -11.25 -7.16 4.17
C ASP A 148 -10.66 -5.88 3.60
N ALA A 149 -10.10 -5.97 2.40
CA ALA A 149 -9.63 -4.84 1.63
C ALA A 149 -10.64 -4.51 0.53
N THR A 150 -11.09 -3.27 0.46
CA THR A 150 -11.94 -2.80 -0.63
C THR A 150 -11.15 -1.86 -1.52
N LEU A 151 -11.09 -2.21 -2.80
CA LEU A 151 -10.49 -1.37 -3.84
C LEU A 151 -11.60 -0.72 -4.67
N TYR A 152 -11.68 0.59 -4.57
CA TYR A 152 -12.56 1.43 -5.38
C TYR A 152 -11.78 1.89 -6.60
N VAL A 153 -12.40 1.85 -7.77
CA VAL A 153 -11.81 2.24 -9.06
C VAL A 153 -12.79 3.17 -9.77
N PRO A 154 -12.33 4.27 -10.40
CA PRO A 154 -13.22 5.16 -11.13
C PRO A 154 -14.04 4.42 -12.19
N HIS A 155 -15.37 4.63 -12.19
CA HIS A 155 -16.32 4.06 -13.16
C HIS A 155 -16.49 2.52 -13.10
N GLU A 156 -15.98 1.87 -12.07
CA GLU A 156 -16.13 0.42 -11.86
C GLU A 156 -16.81 0.17 -10.51
N ASP A 157 -17.40 -1.01 -10.34
CA ASP A 157 -17.88 -1.46 -9.04
C ASP A 157 -16.71 -1.73 -8.09
N ALA A 158 -16.89 -1.39 -6.83
CA ALA A 158 -15.88 -1.68 -5.81
C ALA A 158 -15.66 -3.19 -5.68
N THR A 159 -14.38 -3.59 -5.58
CA THR A 159 -14.04 -5.01 -5.36
C THR A 159 -13.59 -5.21 -3.92
N THR A 160 -14.24 -6.13 -3.23
CA THR A 160 -13.82 -6.59 -1.90
C THR A 160 -12.90 -7.80 -2.03
N PHE A 161 -11.75 -7.70 -1.38
CA PHE A 161 -10.74 -8.75 -1.32
C PHE A 161 -10.61 -9.24 0.13
N HIS A 162 -10.62 -10.54 0.33
CA HIS A 162 -10.50 -11.17 1.64
C HIS A 162 -9.03 -11.53 1.94
N PRO A 163 -8.52 -11.28 3.17
CA PRO A 163 -7.15 -11.63 3.52
C PRO A 163 -6.96 -13.14 3.40
N LEU A 164 -5.84 -13.56 2.80
CA LEU A 164 -5.56 -14.95 2.52
C LEU A 164 -4.28 -15.44 3.18
N MET A 165 -3.21 -14.69 3.01
CA MET A 165 -1.90 -15.03 3.56
C MET A 165 -0.97 -13.82 3.66
N ALA A 166 0.09 -13.95 4.45
CA ALA A 166 1.17 -12.98 4.47
C ALA A 166 2.54 -13.67 4.45
N LEU A 167 3.49 -13.04 3.75
CA LEU A 167 4.84 -13.52 3.55
C LEU A 167 5.85 -12.48 4.01
N ARG A 168 6.99 -12.94 4.54
CA ARG A 168 8.18 -12.12 4.67
C ARG A 168 9.27 -12.65 3.73
N VAL A 169 9.59 -11.86 2.72
CA VAL A 169 10.44 -12.29 1.60
C VAL A 169 11.51 -11.26 1.28
N HIS A 170 12.50 -11.67 0.50
CA HIS A 170 13.47 -10.73 -0.07
C HIS A 170 12.81 -9.91 -1.19
N GLU A 171 13.25 -8.67 -1.41
CA GLU A 171 12.70 -7.76 -2.43
C GLU A 171 12.75 -8.28 -3.86
N THR A 172 13.60 -9.26 -4.13
CA THR A 172 13.72 -9.95 -5.43
C THR A 172 12.91 -11.23 -5.51
N TYR A 173 11.93 -11.44 -4.62
CA TYR A 173 11.13 -12.66 -4.59
C TYR A 173 10.36 -12.86 -5.90
N GLU A 174 10.79 -13.85 -6.70
CA GLU A 174 10.28 -14.06 -8.05
C GLU A 174 8.84 -14.58 -8.13
N PRO A 175 8.35 -15.48 -7.23
CA PRO A 175 7.00 -16.03 -7.36
C PRO A 175 5.88 -14.98 -7.41
N ILE A 176 6.06 -13.80 -6.79
CA ILE A 176 5.07 -12.73 -6.84
C ILE A 176 5.09 -11.96 -8.19
N GLN A 177 6.14 -12.11 -9.00
CA GLN A 177 6.36 -11.31 -10.21
C GLN A 177 5.54 -11.80 -11.43
N VAL A 178 4.37 -12.41 -11.20
CA VAL A 178 3.50 -12.97 -12.24
C VAL A 178 2.31 -12.04 -12.46
N PHE A 179 2.31 -11.30 -13.59
CA PHE A 179 1.25 -10.33 -13.92
C PHE A 179 0.38 -10.76 -15.12
N SER A 180 0.82 -11.73 -15.91
CA SER A 180 0.11 -12.18 -17.11
C SER A 180 -0.87 -13.32 -16.81
N LEU A 181 -1.78 -13.11 -15.85
CA LEU A 181 -2.82 -14.08 -15.50
C LEU A 181 -3.98 -13.98 -16.49
N ARG A 182 -4.22 -14.99 -17.29
CA ARG A 182 -5.21 -15.00 -18.37
C ARG A 182 -6.54 -15.61 -17.96
N ALA A 183 -6.49 -16.56 -17.03
CA ALA A 183 -7.65 -17.34 -16.58
C ALA A 183 -7.68 -17.42 -15.04
N PRO A 184 -8.83 -17.75 -14.43
CA PRO A 184 -8.92 -17.98 -12.98
C PRO A 184 -7.95 -19.06 -12.48
N GLU A 185 -7.68 -20.09 -13.27
CA GLU A 185 -6.75 -21.15 -12.93
C GLU A 185 -5.32 -20.63 -12.74
N ASP A 186 -4.91 -19.59 -13.48
CA ASP A 186 -3.61 -18.95 -13.31
C ASP A 186 -3.53 -18.24 -11.95
N VAL A 187 -4.68 -17.68 -11.48
CA VAL A 187 -4.79 -17.08 -10.14
C VAL A 187 -4.59 -18.13 -9.06
N GLY A 188 -5.28 -19.27 -9.16
CA GLY A 188 -5.12 -20.40 -8.24
C GLY A 188 -3.68 -20.92 -8.18
N ALA A 189 -3.02 -21.03 -9.34
CA ALA A 189 -1.63 -21.45 -9.44
C ALA A 189 -0.66 -20.45 -8.77
N LEU A 190 -0.89 -19.16 -8.97
CA LEU A 190 -0.12 -18.10 -8.27
C LEU A 190 -0.29 -18.24 -6.75
N LEU A 191 -1.54 -18.29 -6.26
CA LEU A 191 -1.82 -18.38 -4.84
C LEU A 191 -1.22 -19.63 -4.19
N GLU A 192 -1.24 -20.77 -4.87
CA GLU A 192 -0.61 -22.00 -4.38
C GLU A 192 0.91 -21.88 -4.31
N SER A 193 1.54 -21.23 -5.28
CA SER A 193 2.99 -21.00 -5.25
C SER A 193 3.40 -20.07 -4.09
N LEU A 194 2.61 -19.04 -3.79
CA LEU A 194 2.86 -18.12 -2.68
C LEU A 194 2.61 -18.79 -1.33
N ARG A 195 1.61 -19.66 -1.24
CA ARG A 195 1.26 -20.38 -0.02
C ARG A 195 2.41 -21.27 0.50
N ALA A 196 3.24 -21.81 -0.39
CA ALA A 196 4.38 -22.63 -0.02
C ALA A 196 5.42 -21.87 0.84
N ASP A 197 5.56 -20.55 0.62
CA ASP A 197 6.51 -19.69 1.33
C ASP A 197 5.81 -18.76 2.36
N ALA A 198 4.50 -18.94 2.57
CA ALA A 198 3.73 -18.06 3.46
C ALA A 198 4.13 -18.24 4.93
N SER A 199 4.29 -17.12 5.63
CA SER A 199 4.56 -17.09 7.07
C SER A 199 3.28 -17.31 7.88
N VAL A 200 2.16 -16.81 7.36
CA VAL A 200 0.81 -16.94 7.95
C VAL A 200 -0.19 -17.18 6.82
N VAL A 201 -1.16 -18.05 7.07
CA VAL A 201 -2.20 -18.44 6.09
C VAL A 201 -3.53 -18.56 6.84
N THR A 202 -4.66 -18.13 6.23
CA THR A 202 -5.99 -18.35 6.80
C THR A 202 -6.36 -19.86 6.72
N GLU A 203 -7.25 -20.30 7.62
CA GLU A 203 -7.67 -21.71 7.66
C GLU A 203 -8.38 -22.16 6.36
N ASP A 204 -9.10 -21.24 5.70
CA ASP A 204 -9.87 -21.46 4.48
C ASP A 204 -9.11 -21.12 3.18
N ALA A 205 -7.81 -20.83 3.27
CA ALA A 205 -7.00 -20.37 2.14
C ALA A 205 -7.05 -21.29 0.91
N LEU A 206 -7.08 -22.59 1.10
CA LEU A 206 -7.19 -23.55 -0.01
C LEU A 206 -8.54 -23.43 -0.74
N GLN A 207 -9.62 -23.30 0.02
CA GLN A 207 -10.95 -23.20 -0.54
C GLN A 207 -11.12 -21.85 -1.26
N ARG A 208 -10.75 -20.75 -0.63
CA ARG A 208 -10.80 -19.40 -1.23
C ARG A 208 -9.89 -19.30 -2.45
N GLY A 209 -8.66 -19.79 -2.35
CA GLY A 209 -7.71 -19.76 -3.46
C GLY A 209 -8.18 -20.52 -4.68
N ALA A 210 -8.92 -21.63 -4.49
CA ALA A 210 -9.48 -22.40 -5.59
C ALA A 210 -10.65 -21.70 -6.33
N CYS A 211 -11.34 -20.78 -5.67
CA CYS A 211 -12.45 -20.00 -6.25
C CYS A 211 -11.99 -18.59 -6.70
N ALA A 212 -10.78 -18.18 -6.33
CA ALA A 212 -10.30 -16.83 -6.57
C ALA A 212 -10.17 -16.53 -8.07
N THR A 213 -10.65 -15.37 -8.46
CA THR A 213 -10.51 -14.84 -9.83
C THR A 213 -9.58 -13.65 -9.90
N ARG A 214 -9.30 -13.01 -8.74
CA ARG A 214 -8.42 -11.85 -8.59
C ARG A 214 -7.57 -11.95 -7.32
N VAL A 215 -6.39 -11.36 -7.36
CA VAL A 215 -5.46 -11.22 -6.24
C VAL A 215 -5.11 -9.75 -6.05
N LEU A 216 -5.15 -9.28 -4.81
CA LEU A 216 -4.56 -8.01 -4.38
C LEU A 216 -3.35 -8.32 -3.50
N THR A 217 -2.21 -7.74 -3.83
CA THR A 217 -0.99 -7.83 -3.02
C THR A 217 -0.57 -6.43 -2.56
N LEU A 218 -0.52 -6.23 -1.26
CA LEU A 218 0.05 -5.03 -0.65
C LEU A 218 1.50 -5.32 -0.25
N VAL A 219 2.41 -4.46 -0.68
CA VAL A 219 3.86 -4.64 -0.51
C VAL A 219 4.44 -3.48 0.29
N THR A 220 5.14 -3.81 1.38
CA THR A 220 5.84 -2.80 2.19
C THR A 220 7.17 -3.32 2.74
N CYS A 221 8.01 -2.44 3.27
CA CYS A 221 9.20 -2.86 4.01
C CYS A 221 8.80 -3.54 5.33
N SER A 222 9.35 -4.73 5.61
CA SER A 222 9.02 -5.48 6.84
C SER A 222 9.67 -4.92 8.11
N THR A 223 10.54 -3.91 7.99
CA THR A 223 11.13 -3.18 9.12
C THR A 223 11.16 -1.69 8.82
N GLY A 224 11.22 -0.84 9.86
CA GLY A 224 11.37 0.61 9.71
C GLY A 224 12.74 1.07 9.19
N ASN A 225 13.62 0.15 8.80
CA ASN A 225 14.92 0.49 8.20
C ASN A 225 14.76 0.57 6.68
N ALA A 226 14.92 1.76 6.13
CA ALA A 226 14.83 2.02 4.68
C ALA A 226 15.82 1.19 3.84
N ASN A 227 16.92 0.71 4.43
CA ASN A 227 17.93 -0.11 3.75
C ASN A 227 17.65 -1.62 3.86
N THR A 228 16.49 -2.03 4.34
CA THR A 228 16.13 -3.45 4.39
C THR A 228 15.77 -3.98 3.00
N SER A 229 16.31 -5.15 2.66
CA SER A 229 15.89 -5.92 1.49
C SER A 229 14.67 -6.81 1.77
N GLN A 230 14.15 -6.80 3.00
CA GLN A 230 13.01 -7.61 3.40
C GLN A 230 11.69 -6.88 3.16
N ARG A 231 10.75 -7.56 2.56
CA ARG A 231 9.39 -7.07 2.29
C ARG A 231 8.36 -7.93 3.00
N THR A 232 7.30 -7.30 3.48
CA THR A 232 6.05 -7.97 3.83
C THR A 232 5.14 -7.89 2.62
N LEU A 233 4.66 -9.05 2.19
CA LEU A 233 3.58 -9.19 1.22
C LEU A 233 2.34 -9.59 2.00
N LEU A 234 1.29 -8.80 1.90
CA LEU A 234 -0.03 -9.13 2.40
C LEU A 234 -0.93 -9.42 1.19
N VAL A 235 -1.38 -10.67 1.09
CA VAL A 235 -2.07 -11.20 -0.08
C VAL A 235 -3.52 -11.44 0.25
N PHE A 236 -4.39 -10.90 -0.58
CA PHE A 236 -5.83 -11.04 -0.53
C PHE A 236 -6.35 -11.69 -1.81
N CYS A 237 -7.54 -12.27 -1.76
CA CYS A 237 -8.22 -12.80 -2.95
C CYS A 237 -9.67 -12.34 -3.03
N ALA A 238 -10.20 -12.29 -4.24
CA ALA A 238 -11.61 -12.09 -4.53
C ALA A 238 -12.09 -13.15 -5.53
N ASP A 239 -13.36 -13.53 -5.42
CA ASP A 239 -14.07 -14.52 -6.23
C ASP A 239 -15.15 -13.90 -7.14
N VAL A 240 -14.89 -12.70 -7.68
CA VAL A 240 -15.81 -11.86 -8.48
C VAL A 240 -16.03 -12.40 -9.88
#